data_de402f1fcec2110c86fb001ee0e13ee5
#
_entry.id   de402f1fcec2110c86fb001ee0e13ee5
#
_cell.length_a   1.000
_cell.length_b   1.000
_cell.length_c   1.000
_cell.angle_alpha   90.00
_cell.angle_beta   90.00
_cell.angle_gamma   90.00
#
_symmetry.space_group_name_H-M   'P 1'
#
loop_
_entity.id
_entity.type
_entity.pdbx_description
1 polymer ?
#
loop_
_entity_poly.entity_id
_entity_poly.type
_entity_poly.pdbx_seq_one_letter_code
_entity_poly.pdbx_strand_id
1 'polypeptide(L)' 'MNIFLRMYDGSHVQFNNCSFSAELGLLKIKEGQCDYEYDFDDVKEFILVNDYTLSYAIEHGYRDIA' A
#
# COMPACT_ATOMS: atom_id res chain seq x y z
N MET A 1 -4.47 2.20 9.89
CA MET A 1 -5.05 2.20 8.54
C MET A 1 -4.45 1.07 7.71
N ASN A 2 -5.06 0.75 6.59
CA ASN A 2 -4.54 -0.25 5.67
C ASN A 2 -4.15 0.43 4.37
N ILE A 3 -3.02 0.00 3.81
CA ILE A 3 -2.46 0.58 2.60
C ILE A 3 -2.21 -0.53 1.60
N PHE A 4 -2.59 -0.28 0.36
CA PHE A 4 -2.30 -1.16 -0.76
C PHE A 4 -1.47 -0.37 -1.77
N LEU A 5 -0.29 -0.91 -2.11
CA LEU A 5 0.59 -0.31 -3.11
C LEU A 5 0.66 -1.20 -4.34
N ARG A 6 0.58 -0.57 -5.49
CA ARG A 6 0.82 -1.21 -6.78
C ARG A 6 2.05 -0.58 -7.39
N MET A 7 3.02 -1.41 -7.73
CA MET A 7 4.30 -0.95 -8.26
C MET A 7 4.31 -0.99 -9.78
N TYR A 8 5.19 -0.20 -10.39
CA TYR A 8 5.28 -0.17 -11.85
C TYR A 8 5.79 -1.48 -12.44
N ASP A 9 6.48 -2.30 -11.66
CA ASP A 9 6.95 -3.61 -12.13
C ASP A 9 5.88 -4.70 -12.12
N GLY A 10 4.65 -4.34 -11.73
CA GLY A 10 3.53 -5.27 -11.67
C GLY A 10 3.34 -5.91 -10.30
N SER A 11 4.28 -5.75 -9.39
CA SER A 11 4.11 -6.27 -8.03
C SER A 11 3.16 -5.40 -7.24
N HIS A 12 2.66 -5.95 -6.14
CA HIS A 12 1.84 -5.21 -5.20
C HIS A 12 2.18 -5.65 -3.79
N VAL A 13 1.91 -4.78 -2.83
CA VAL A 13 2.14 -5.05 -1.42
C VAL A 13 1.02 -4.41 -0.61
N GLN A 14 0.67 -5.05 0.49
CA GLN A 14 -0.38 -4.61 1.38
C GLN A 14 0.16 -4.48 2.78
N PHE A 15 -0.20 -3.39 3.46
CA PHE A 15 0.14 -3.15 4.86
C PHE A 15 -1.14 -2.99 5.64
N ASN A 16 -1.23 -3.66 6.77
CA ASN A 16 -2.40 -3.61 7.64
C ASN A 16 -2.04 -2.92 8.95
N ASN A 17 -2.97 -2.10 9.43
CA ASN A 17 -2.82 -1.43 10.72
C ASN A 17 -1.51 -0.64 10.78
N CYS A 18 -1.28 0.17 9.76
CA CYS A 18 -0.03 0.89 9.58
C CYS A 18 -0.25 2.40 9.61
N SER A 19 0.84 3.14 9.62
CA SER A 19 0.87 4.59 9.41
C SER A 19 1.84 4.89 8.27
N PHE A 20 1.75 6.09 7.70
CA PHE A 20 2.64 6.48 6.63
C PHE A 20 3.00 7.95 6.71
N SER A 21 4.11 8.29 6.10
CA SER A 21 4.50 9.67 5.82
C SER A 21 5.18 9.73 4.46
N ALA A 22 5.12 10.90 3.84
CA ALA A 22 5.71 11.09 2.53
C ALA A 22 6.58 12.34 2.58
N GLU A 23 7.85 12.20 2.25
CA GLU A 23 8.78 13.32 2.25
C GLU A 23 9.95 13.07 1.29
N LEU A 24 10.39 14.11 0.60
CA LEU A 24 11.56 14.08 -0.28
C LEU A 24 11.50 12.95 -1.32
N GLY A 25 10.30 12.70 -1.86
CA GLY A 25 10.13 11.67 -2.88
C GLY A 25 10.10 10.25 -2.36
N LEU A 26 10.05 10.07 -1.04
CA LEU A 26 9.99 8.76 -0.40
C LEU A 26 8.66 8.57 0.31
N LEU A 27 8.11 7.38 0.18
CA LEU A 27 6.95 6.93 0.94
C LEU A 27 7.46 6.03 2.06
N LYS A 28 7.21 6.44 3.29
CA LYS A 28 7.62 5.69 4.48
C LYS A 28 6.40 5.09 5.13
N ILE A 29 6.42 3.79 5.37
CA ILE A 29 5.30 3.06 5.96
C ILE A 29 5.80 2.34 7.20
N LYS A 30 5.05 2.49 8.29
CA LYS A 30 5.34 1.80 9.54
C LYS A 30 4.20 0.85 9.85
N GLU A 31 4.54 -0.43 9.93
CA GLU A 31 3.61 -1.50 10.30
C GLU A 31 4.17 -2.20 11.55
N GLY A 32 3.56 -1.95 12.69
CA GLY A 32 4.05 -2.47 13.95
C GLY A 32 5.44 -1.94 14.27
N GLN A 33 6.42 -2.83 14.37
CA GLN A 33 7.82 -2.50 14.64
C GLN A 33 8.65 -2.40 13.35
N CYS A 34 8.04 -2.62 12.20
CA CYS A 34 8.76 -2.66 10.93
C CYS A 34 8.57 -1.35 10.16
N ASP A 35 9.65 -0.86 9.59
CA ASP A 35 9.66 0.34 8.77
C ASP A 35 10.00 -0.03 7.33
N TYR A 36 9.25 0.53 6.38
CA TYR A 36 9.45 0.28 4.95
C TYR A 36 9.56 1.61 4.23
N GLU A 37 10.41 1.66 3.22
CA GLU A 37 10.55 2.84 2.38
C GLU A 37 10.40 2.47 0.91
N TYR A 38 9.69 3.31 0.17
CA TYR A 38 9.51 3.16 -1.26
C TYR A 38 9.76 4.48 -1.93
N ASP A 39 10.44 4.45 -3.08
CA ASP A 39 10.61 5.61 -3.92
C ASP A 39 9.27 5.86 -4.63
N PHE A 40 8.78 7.10 -4.64
CA PHE A 40 7.56 7.44 -5.34
C PHE A 40 7.61 7.05 -6.82
N ASP A 41 8.79 7.10 -7.43
CA ASP A 41 8.92 6.75 -8.84
C ASP A 41 8.64 5.28 -9.12
N ASP A 42 8.71 4.43 -8.10
CA ASP A 42 8.43 3.00 -8.22
C ASP A 42 6.97 2.66 -7.92
N VAL A 43 6.22 3.57 -7.33
CA VAL A 43 4.83 3.32 -6.92
C VAL A 43 3.87 3.85 -7.97
N LYS A 44 3.09 2.97 -8.56
CA LYS A 44 2.08 3.33 -9.55
C LYS A 44 0.79 3.78 -8.90
N GLU A 45 0.34 3.08 -7.89
CA GLU A 45 -0.89 3.40 -7.17
C GLU A 45 -0.69 3.26 -5.67
N PHE A 46 -1.28 4.18 -4.94
CA PHE A 46 -1.28 4.20 -3.47
C PHE A 46 -2.74 4.31 -3.04
N ILE A 47 -3.23 3.30 -2.36
CA ILE A 47 -4.65 3.22 -1.97
C ILE A 47 -4.75 3.08 -0.46
N LEU A 48 -5.47 4.01 0.17
CA LEU A 48 -5.82 3.93 1.59
C LEU A 48 -7.16 3.20 1.70
N VAL A 49 -7.20 2.13 2.46
CA VAL A 49 -8.41 1.34 2.65
C VAL A 49 -8.63 1.07 4.13
N ASN A 50 -9.88 0.88 4.52
CA ASN A 50 -10.20 0.32 5.84
C ASN A 50 -10.42 -1.19 5.70
N ASP A 51 -10.59 -1.88 6.82
CA ASP A 51 -10.70 -3.34 6.80
C ASP A 51 -11.88 -3.81 5.96
N TYR A 52 -13.00 -3.10 6.04
CA TYR A 52 -14.17 -3.46 5.25
C TYR A 52 -13.91 -3.28 3.75
N THR A 53 -13.33 -2.15 3.39
CA THR A 53 -13.01 -1.86 2.00
C THR A 53 -12.05 -2.89 1.44
N LEU A 54 -11.06 -3.28 2.23
CA LEU A 54 -10.08 -4.28 1.83
C LEU A 54 -10.74 -5.64 1.59
N SER A 55 -11.62 -6.08 2.50
CA SER A 55 -12.34 -7.34 2.35
C SER A 55 -13.19 -7.34 1.08
N TYR A 56 -13.88 -6.24 0.82
CA TYR A 56 -14.67 -6.08 -0.39
C TYR A 56 -13.79 -6.17 -1.64
N ALA A 57 -12.66 -5.50 -1.62
CA ALA A 57 -11.73 -5.50 -2.75
C ALA A 57 -11.21 -6.91 -3.03
N ILE A 58 -10.87 -7.65 -1.99
CA ILE A 58 -10.39 -9.03 -2.13
C ILE A 58 -11.48 -9.91 -2.76
N GLU A 59 -12.72 -9.82 -2.24
CA GLU A 59 -13.83 -10.61 -2.75
C GLU A 59 -14.15 -10.32 -4.20
N HIS A 60 -13.92 -9.11 -4.64
CA HIS A 60 -14.22 -8.67 -6.00
C HIS A 60 -12.99 -8.66 -6.92
N GLY A 61 -11.91 -9.24 -6.47
CA GLY A 61 -10.72 -9.43 -7.30
C GLY A 61 -9.86 -8.20 -7.48
N TYR A 62 -10.02 -7.17 -6.68
CA TYR A 62 -9.21 -5.96 -6.81
C TYR A 62 -7.72 -6.19 -6.58
N ARG A 63 -7.37 -7.22 -5.85
CA ARG A 63 -5.96 -7.58 -5.67
C ARG A 63 -5.29 -7.97 -6.98
N ASP A 64 -6.08 -8.27 -8.00
CA ASP A 64 -5.57 -8.61 -9.32
C ASP A 64 -5.36 -7.37 -10.19
N ILE A 65 -5.69 -6.19 -9.67
CA ILE A 65 -5.42 -4.93 -10.36
C ILE A 65 -3.92 -4.77 -10.61
N ALA A 66 -3.12 -5.33 -9.73
CA ALA A 66 -1.67 -5.26 -9.86
C ALA A 66 -1.13 -5.95 -11.10
#